data_0e9de9f08a421a6f8f3a686e7be031f7
#
_entry.id   0e9de9f08a421a6f8f3a686e7be031f7
#
_cell.length_a   1.000
_cell.length_b   1.000
_cell.length_c   1.000
_cell.angle_alpha   90.00
_cell.angle_beta   90.00
_cell.angle_gamma   90.00
#
_symmetry.space_group_name_H-M   'P 1'
#
loop_
_entity.id
_entity.type
_entity.pdbx_description
1 polymer ?
#
loop_
_entity_poly.entity_id
_entity_poly.type
_entity_poly.pdbx_seq_one_letter_code
_entity_poly.pdbx_strand_id
1 'polypeptide(L)'
;MDFIAIIIFLGVVQGILVGILLLTLNRGNTQANRLLGILMILFSFSISGLLLLRININSNLLFFAENLSSVILLFGPLFYFYILALVRKDFRLNKKSLLHFTPFILLILFDLGFYLFTSKGKLETEYNQMFSALDIIILGIQVVHVFIYLTFVKKIIKEHELKIKSTFSFIENINLKWLKLTANLMQLIFGLIAAALIIASAGLNIEYYFKTVIPLLASLAILGLGYWGFKQPIIFPPEEEKKESRKYEWSGLSDEKAEEYLSRLKIIMIRDKPYLESSLTLQKLADMAEISPQNLSQIINVKMNQNFFDFINCYRITEAKKLLIDPRGQLLTILAIAEEAGFNSKSSFNAAFKKMTGMTPTEYKKSLLNLS
;
A
#
# COMPACT_ATOMS: atom_id res chain seq x y z
N MET A 1 -6.33 20.98 27.82
CA MET A 1 -5.68 20.25 26.72
C MET A 1 -4.79 21.23 25.96
N ASP A 2 -3.54 20.89 25.76
CA ASP A 2 -2.66 21.69 24.90
C ASP A 2 -2.96 21.44 23.40
N PHE A 3 -2.40 22.25 22.51
CA PHE A 3 -2.64 22.18 21.06
C PHE A 3 -2.33 20.76 20.47
N ILE A 4 -1.28 20.11 20.97
CA ILE A 4 -0.90 18.76 20.51
C ILE A 4 -1.95 17.73 20.93
N ALA A 5 -2.46 17.80 22.16
CA ALA A 5 -3.51 16.89 22.61
C ALA A 5 -4.81 17.06 21.81
N ILE A 6 -5.12 18.27 21.34
CA ILE A 6 -6.27 18.52 20.44
C ILE A 6 -6.05 17.81 19.09
N ILE A 7 -4.85 17.90 18.51
CA ILE A 7 -4.56 17.20 17.23
C ILE A 7 -4.67 15.68 17.40
N ILE A 8 -4.14 15.12 18.49
CA ILE A 8 -4.24 13.69 18.78
C ILE A 8 -5.70 13.29 18.93
N PHE A 9 -6.47 14.05 19.69
CA PHE A 9 -7.91 13.81 19.88
C PHE A 9 -8.69 13.84 18.56
N LEU A 10 -8.44 14.84 17.70
CA LEU A 10 -9.07 14.91 16.38
C LEU A 10 -8.73 13.69 15.51
N GLY A 11 -7.48 13.20 15.55
CA GLY A 11 -7.07 11.97 14.88
C GLY A 11 -7.83 10.74 15.38
N VAL A 12 -8.01 10.60 16.69
CA VAL A 12 -8.77 9.52 17.32
C VAL A 12 -10.24 9.56 16.88
N VAL A 13 -10.89 10.72 16.99
CA VAL A 13 -12.31 10.89 16.61
C VAL A 13 -12.49 10.59 15.12
N GLN A 14 -11.65 11.15 14.25
CA GLN A 14 -11.73 10.88 12.82
C GLN A 14 -11.52 9.40 12.51
N GLY A 15 -10.56 8.74 13.14
CA GLY A 15 -10.30 7.32 12.93
C GLY A 15 -11.49 6.45 13.28
N ILE A 16 -12.19 6.75 14.38
CA ILE A 16 -13.44 6.07 14.76
C ILE A 16 -14.55 6.34 13.74
N LEU A 17 -14.80 7.61 13.39
CA LEU A 17 -15.86 7.98 12.44
C LEU A 17 -15.65 7.34 11.05
N VAL A 18 -14.43 7.44 10.51
CA VAL A 18 -14.10 6.82 9.21
C VAL A 18 -14.16 5.29 9.33
N GLY A 19 -13.73 4.72 10.44
CA GLY A 19 -13.83 3.29 10.70
C GLY A 19 -15.28 2.80 10.65
N ILE A 20 -16.20 3.47 11.35
CA ILE A 20 -17.64 3.17 11.32
C ILE A 20 -18.19 3.30 9.89
N LEU A 21 -17.85 4.37 9.20
CA LEU A 21 -18.29 4.60 7.83
C LEU A 21 -17.82 3.48 6.88
N LEU A 22 -16.56 3.03 6.99
CA LEU A 22 -16.03 1.92 6.21
C LEU A 22 -16.73 0.59 6.52
N LEU A 23 -17.16 0.35 7.76
CA LEU A 23 -17.92 -0.85 8.14
C LEU A 23 -19.29 -0.90 7.48
N THR A 24 -19.93 0.25 7.26
CA THR A 24 -21.25 0.38 6.63
C THR A 24 -21.21 0.54 5.13
N LEU A 25 -20.01 0.76 4.54
CA LEU A 25 -19.85 1.02 3.12
C LEU A 25 -20.01 -0.26 2.29
N ASN A 26 -21.08 -0.33 1.48
CA ASN A 26 -21.39 -1.46 0.60
C ASN A 26 -20.86 -1.27 -0.84
N ARG A 27 -19.91 -0.35 -1.07
CA ARG A 27 -19.30 -0.10 -2.37
C ARG A 27 -17.88 -0.66 -2.42
N GLY A 28 -17.46 -1.12 -3.60
CA GLY A 28 -16.11 -1.66 -3.81
C GLY A 28 -15.91 -3.02 -3.12
N ASN A 29 -14.73 -3.23 -2.57
CA ASN A 29 -14.40 -4.46 -1.84
C ASN A 29 -14.87 -4.35 -0.37
N THR A 30 -16.07 -4.84 -0.09
CA THR A 30 -16.70 -4.77 1.24
C THR A 30 -15.87 -5.47 2.33
N GLN A 31 -15.17 -6.56 2.01
CA GLN A 31 -14.32 -7.24 2.97
C GLN A 31 -13.08 -6.40 3.32
N ALA A 32 -12.44 -5.80 2.34
CA ALA A 32 -11.32 -4.87 2.57
C ALA A 32 -11.79 -3.65 3.38
N ASN A 33 -12.94 -3.07 3.04
CA ASN A 33 -13.52 -1.94 3.78
C ASN A 33 -13.75 -2.28 5.26
N ARG A 34 -14.32 -3.47 5.54
CA ARG A 34 -14.53 -3.93 6.93
C ARG A 34 -13.23 -4.12 7.68
N LEU A 35 -12.22 -4.75 7.07
CA LEU A 35 -10.91 -4.95 7.69
C LEU A 35 -10.21 -3.62 8.00
N LEU A 36 -10.25 -2.66 7.06
CA LEU A 36 -9.71 -1.33 7.29
C LEU A 36 -10.50 -0.57 8.35
N GLY A 37 -11.83 -0.67 8.35
CA GLY A 37 -12.69 -0.05 9.36
C GLY A 37 -12.38 -0.55 10.78
N ILE A 38 -12.26 -1.87 10.96
CA ILE A 38 -11.87 -2.48 12.24
C ILE A 38 -10.47 -2.00 12.65
N LEU A 39 -9.50 -2.01 11.72
CA LEU A 39 -8.14 -1.56 11.96
C LEU A 39 -8.12 -0.10 12.46
N MET A 40 -8.86 0.80 11.80
CA MET A 40 -8.90 2.22 12.16
C MET A 40 -9.52 2.45 13.54
N ILE A 41 -10.61 1.75 13.87
CA ILE A 41 -11.25 1.84 15.19
C ILE A 41 -10.27 1.36 16.27
N LEU A 42 -9.69 0.17 16.11
CA LEU A 42 -8.76 -0.39 17.10
C LEU A 42 -7.51 0.46 17.29
N PHE A 43 -6.97 0.99 16.20
CA PHE A 43 -5.80 1.86 16.25
C PHE A 43 -6.12 3.21 16.93
N SER A 44 -7.32 3.75 16.69
CA SER A 44 -7.81 4.95 17.39
C SER A 44 -7.97 4.70 18.89
N PHE A 45 -8.47 3.54 19.29
CA PHE A 45 -8.54 3.16 20.71
C PHE A 45 -7.13 3.06 21.34
N SER A 46 -6.17 2.45 20.65
CA SER A 46 -4.77 2.39 21.14
C SER A 46 -4.18 3.79 21.35
N ILE A 47 -4.40 4.72 20.42
CA ILE A 47 -3.93 6.11 20.56
C ILE A 47 -4.68 6.85 21.66
N SER A 48 -5.98 6.57 21.87
CA SER A 48 -6.73 7.19 22.96
C SER A 48 -6.15 6.85 24.32
N GLY A 49 -5.62 5.62 24.50
CA GLY A 49 -4.88 5.25 25.70
C GLY A 49 -3.66 6.14 25.95
N LEU A 50 -2.83 6.35 24.92
CA LEU A 50 -1.66 7.24 25.02
C LEU A 50 -2.06 8.70 25.28
N LEU A 51 -3.20 9.15 24.74
CA LEU A 51 -3.74 10.48 25.03
C LEU A 51 -4.19 10.60 26.49
N LEU A 52 -4.85 9.59 27.06
CA LEU A 52 -5.26 9.56 28.47
C LEU A 52 -4.03 9.64 29.40
N LEU A 53 -2.95 8.92 29.09
CA LEU A 53 -1.69 9.01 29.82
C LEU A 53 -1.08 10.42 29.76
N ARG A 54 -1.22 11.14 28.63
CA ARG A 54 -0.71 12.50 28.48
C ARG A 54 -1.46 13.52 29.32
N ILE A 55 -2.79 13.40 29.44
CA ILE A 55 -3.63 14.38 30.17
C ILE A 55 -3.76 14.07 31.66
N ASN A 56 -2.99 13.11 32.20
CA ASN A 56 -2.92 12.73 33.60
C ASN A 56 -4.30 12.50 34.26
N ILE A 57 -5.14 11.69 33.62
CA ILE A 57 -6.46 11.33 34.15
C ILE A 57 -6.32 10.28 35.27
N ASN A 58 -7.30 10.29 36.18
CA ASN A 58 -7.41 9.51 37.39
C ASN A 58 -6.97 8.03 37.28
N SER A 59 -6.35 7.48 38.32
CA SER A 59 -5.73 6.15 38.40
C SER A 59 -6.53 4.97 37.87
N ASN A 60 -7.86 4.99 38.01
CA ASN A 60 -8.71 3.91 37.51
C ASN A 60 -8.78 3.79 35.96
N LEU A 61 -8.58 4.89 35.24
CA LEU A 61 -8.54 4.91 33.78
C LEU A 61 -7.14 4.61 33.22
N LEU A 62 -6.09 4.75 34.04
CA LEU A 62 -4.70 4.42 33.65
C LEU A 62 -4.56 2.94 33.32
N PHE A 63 -5.16 2.04 34.13
CA PHE A 63 -5.16 0.61 33.84
C PHE A 63 -5.74 0.29 32.45
N PHE A 64 -6.87 0.91 32.07
CA PHE A 64 -7.44 0.73 30.74
C PHE A 64 -6.54 1.31 29.65
N ALA A 65 -5.90 2.46 29.91
CA ALA A 65 -4.99 3.11 28.95
C ALA A 65 -3.78 2.24 28.62
N GLU A 66 -3.21 1.56 29.61
CA GLU A 66 -2.07 0.66 29.44
C GLU A 66 -2.46 -0.60 28.67
N ASN A 67 -3.57 -1.23 29.02
CA ASN A 67 -4.06 -2.41 28.30
C ASN A 67 -4.46 -2.13 26.85
N LEU A 68 -4.80 -0.89 26.50
CA LEU A 68 -5.04 -0.49 25.11
C LEU A 68 -3.76 -0.56 24.25
N SER A 69 -2.57 -0.58 24.85
CA SER A 69 -1.31 -0.78 24.13
C SER A 69 -1.22 -2.17 23.51
N SER A 70 -1.81 -3.20 24.13
CA SER A 70 -1.81 -4.58 23.63
C SER A 70 -2.54 -4.73 22.28
N VAL A 71 -3.47 -3.82 21.97
CA VAL A 71 -4.20 -3.74 20.69
C VAL A 71 -3.24 -3.58 19.49
N ILE A 72 -2.03 -3.09 19.70
CA ILE A 72 -1.00 -2.94 18.67
C ILE A 72 -0.66 -4.28 17.99
N LEU A 73 -0.80 -5.41 18.71
CA LEU A 73 -0.61 -6.76 18.14
C LEU A 73 -1.65 -7.13 17.08
N LEU A 74 -2.81 -6.48 17.06
CA LEU A 74 -3.83 -6.68 16.04
C LEU A 74 -3.54 -5.90 14.75
N PHE A 75 -2.71 -4.83 14.83
CA PHE A 75 -2.40 -3.98 13.70
C PHE A 75 -1.76 -4.75 12.55
N GLY A 76 -0.70 -5.51 12.83
CA GLY A 76 0.02 -6.29 11.83
C GLY A 76 -0.87 -7.26 11.05
N PRO A 77 -1.56 -8.21 11.73
CA PRO A 77 -2.48 -9.15 11.09
C PRO A 77 -3.60 -8.48 10.31
N LEU A 78 -4.28 -7.47 10.88
CA LEU A 78 -5.41 -6.80 10.23
C LEU A 78 -4.95 -6.05 8.98
N PHE A 79 -3.83 -5.34 9.03
CA PHE A 79 -3.28 -4.66 7.87
C PHE A 79 -2.84 -5.64 6.77
N TYR A 80 -2.24 -6.75 7.15
CA TYR A 80 -1.90 -7.84 6.24
C TYR A 80 -3.13 -8.44 5.55
N PHE A 81 -4.18 -8.76 6.29
CA PHE A 81 -5.43 -9.29 5.72
C PHE A 81 -6.17 -8.26 4.87
N TYR A 82 -6.12 -6.99 5.25
CA TYR A 82 -6.63 -5.90 4.43
C TYR A 82 -5.96 -5.88 3.05
N ILE A 83 -4.63 -5.92 3.00
CA ILE A 83 -3.89 -5.96 1.73
C ILE A 83 -4.21 -7.21 0.92
N LEU A 84 -4.31 -8.39 1.57
CA LEU A 84 -4.72 -9.62 0.89
C LEU A 84 -6.12 -9.52 0.30
N ALA A 85 -7.07 -8.93 1.02
CA ALA A 85 -8.42 -8.71 0.52
C ALA A 85 -8.45 -7.77 -0.70
N LEU A 86 -7.54 -6.79 -0.76
CA LEU A 86 -7.41 -5.90 -1.91
C LEU A 86 -6.82 -6.59 -3.15
N VAL A 87 -5.85 -7.47 -2.95
CA VAL A 87 -5.05 -8.06 -4.04
C VAL A 87 -5.65 -9.38 -4.54
N ARG A 88 -6.40 -10.11 -3.69
CA ARG A 88 -6.99 -11.41 -4.03
C ARG A 88 -8.51 -11.33 -4.06
N LYS A 89 -9.11 -11.55 -5.24
CA LYS A 89 -10.57 -11.49 -5.43
C LYS A 89 -11.33 -12.47 -4.54
N ASP A 90 -10.80 -13.68 -4.33
CA ASP A 90 -11.45 -14.78 -3.59
C ASP A 90 -10.93 -14.89 -2.14
N PHE A 91 -10.29 -13.84 -1.60
CA PHE A 91 -9.79 -13.87 -0.23
C PHE A 91 -10.95 -13.98 0.75
N ARG A 92 -10.87 -14.96 1.66
CA ARG A 92 -11.78 -15.12 2.80
C ARG A 92 -10.98 -15.48 4.04
N LEU A 93 -11.35 -14.86 5.15
CA LEU A 93 -10.82 -15.26 6.46
C LEU A 93 -11.28 -16.69 6.76
N ASN A 94 -10.35 -17.56 7.16
CA ASN A 94 -10.60 -18.94 7.52
C ASN A 94 -10.11 -19.20 8.97
N LYS A 95 -10.37 -20.40 9.49
CA LYS A 95 -9.94 -20.78 10.86
C LYS A 95 -8.43 -20.62 11.09
N LYS A 96 -7.59 -20.86 10.05
CA LYS A 96 -6.14 -20.66 10.14
C LYS A 96 -5.77 -19.17 10.27
N SER A 97 -6.59 -18.27 9.71
CA SER A 97 -6.38 -16.83 9.87
C SER A 97 -6.51 -16.37 11.32
N LEU A 98 -7.28 -17.08 12.16
CA LEU A 98 -7.43 -16.77 13.58
C LEU A 98 -6.13 -16.98 14.36
N LEU A 99 -5.23 -17.88 13.90
CA LEU A 99 -3.93 -18.10 14.54
C LEU A 99 -3.03 -16.85 14.54
N HIS A 100 -3.24 -15.93 13.60
CA HIS A 100 -2.50 -14.66 13.56
C HIS A 100 -2.84 -13.71 14.73
N PHE A 101 -3.97 -13.95 15.42
CA PHE A 101 -4.42 -13.16 16.56
C PHE A 101 -4.02 -13.81 17.91
N THR A 102 -3.41 -15.00 17.92
CA THR A 102 -3.00 -15.68 19.16
C THR A 102 -2.04 -14.87 20.01
N PRO A 103 -1.04 -14.12 19.48
CA PRO A 103 -0.17 -13.30 20.33
C PRO A 103 -0.94 -12.24 21.13
N PHE A 104 -1.96 -11.64 20.54
CA PHE A 104 -2.85 -10.69 21.23
C PHE A 104 -3.64 -11.37 22.34
N ILE A 105 -4.25 -12.53 22.05
CA ILE A 105 -5.04 -13.28 23.03
C ILE A 105 -4.17 -13.70 24.21
N LEU A 106 -2.96 -14.20 23.96
CA LEU A 106 -2.04 -14.61 25.01
C LEU A 106 -1.63 -13.44 25.90
N LEU A 107 -1.36 -12.26 25.30
CA LEU A 107 -0.99 -11.08 26.06
C LEU A 107 -2.15 -10.58 26.94
N ILE A 108 -3.37 -10.51 26.41
CA ILE A 108 -4.55 -10.12 27.20
C ILE A 108 -4.82 -11.10 28.36
N LEU A 109 -4.63 -12.40 28.13
CA LEU A 109 -4.77 -13.39 29.22
C LEU A 109 -3.68 -13.23 30.27
N PHE A 110 -2.45 -12.90 29.86
CA PHE A 110 -1.35 -12.58 30.78
C PHE A 110 -1.65 -11.33 31.60
N ASP A 111 -2.08 -10.23 30.96
CA ASP A 111 -2.42 -8.96 31.63
C ASP A 111 -3.59 -9.15 32.62
N LEU A 112 -4.62 -9.90 32.21
CA LEU A 112 -5.76 -10.23 33.09
C LEU A 112 -5.32 -11.09 34.29
N GLY A 113 -4.49 -12.11 34.06
CA GLY A 113 -3.92 -12.93 35.12
C GLY A 113 -3.11 -12.10 36.11
N PHE A 114 -2.22 -11.25 35.61
CA PHE A 114 -1.41 -10.33 36.42
C PHE A 114 -2.29 -9.39 37.24
N TYR A 115 -3.32 -8.79 36.65
CA TYR A 115 -4.29 -7.94 37.36
C TYR A 115 -5.00 -8.66 38.49
N LEU A 116 -5.50 -9.87 38.25
CA LEU A 116 -6.22 -10.65 39.27
C LEU A 116 -5.32 -11.07 40.45
N PHE A 117 -4.02 -11.32 40.18
CA PHE A 117 -3.07 -11.69 41.21
C PHE A 117 -2.55 -10.50 42.01
N THR A 118 -2.40 -9.32 41.40
CA THR A 118 -1.82 -8.11 42.03
C THR A 118 -2.87 -7.20 42.68
N SER A 119 -4.14 -7.29 42.29
CA SER A 119 -5.21 -6.37 42.73
C SER A 119 -5.57 -6.45 44.22
N LYS A 120 -4.95 -7.37 44.99
CA LYS A 120 -5.25 -7.54 46.43
C LYS A 120 -4.38 -6.71 47.41
N GLY A 121 -3.62 -5.73 46.95
CA GLY A 121 -2.95 -4.90 47.98
C GLY A 121 -1.81 -3.94 47.62
N LYS A 122 -1.42 -3.72 46.38
CA LYS A 122 -0.21 -2.91 46.10
C LYS A 122 -0.33 -1.95 44.88
N LEU A 123 -1.48 -1.41 44.61
CA LEU A 123 -1.69 -0.57 43.43
C LEU A 123 -1.18 0.88 43.55
N GLU A 124 -0.77 1.36 44.71
CA GLU A 124 -0.47 2.79 44.89
C GLU A 124 1.03 3.16 44.90
N THR A 125 1.96 2.25 45.06
CA THR A 125 3.35 2.61 45.32
C THR A 125 4.33 2.33 44.15
N GLU A 126 3.99 1.50 43.18
CA GLU A 126 4.87 1.15 42.04
C GLU A 126 4.55 1.84 40.71
N TYR A 127 3.45 2.56 40.61
CA TYR A 127 2.97 3.21 39.38
C TYR A 127 3.84 4.42 38.92
N ASN A 128 4.82 4.83 39.69
CA ASN A 128 5.68 5.97 39.35
C ASN A 128 6.90 5.62 38.47
N GLN A 129 7.12 4.35 38.15
CA GLN A 129 8.14 3.98 37.16
C GLN A 129 7.45 3.68 35.83
N MET A 130 7.48 4.61 34.91
CA MET A 130 6.74 4.61 33.65
C MET A 130 7.03 3.41 32.73
N PHE A 131 8.14 2.72 32.89
CA PHE A 131 8.48 1.49 32.18
C PHE A 131 9.28 0.54 33.07
N SER A 132 8.66 -0.55 33.48
CA SER A 132 9.39 -1.68 34.05
C SER A 132 10.21 -2.39 32.95
N ALA A 133 11.21 -3.19 33.34
CA ALA A 133 11.97 -4.00 32.38
C ALA A 133 11.04 -4.95 31.60
N LEU A 134 9.95 -5.42 32.22
CA LEU A 134 8.95 -6.27 31.59
C LEU A 134 8.18 -5.53 30.50
N ASP A 135 7.76 -4.28 30.72
CA ASP A 135 7.04 -3.46 29.74
C ASP A 135 7.91 -3.19 28.51
N ILE A 136 9.20 -2.92 28.71
CA ILE A 136 10.18 -2.75 27.61
C ILE A 136 10.27 -4.03 26.77
N ILE A 137 10.33 -5.20 27.42
CA ILE A 137 10.39 -6.50 26.71
C ILE A 137 9.10 -6.76 25.94
N ILE A 138 7.92 -6.57 26.57
CA ILE A 138 6.61 -6.79 25.95
C ILE A 138 6.45 -5.87 24.72
N LEU A 139 6.73 -4.57 24.88
CA LEU A 139 6.65 -3.62 23.80
C LEU A 139 7.66 -3.92 22.67
N GLY A 140 8.86 -4.40 23.04
CA GLY A 140 9.86 -4.88 22.08
C GLY A 140 9.35 -6.04 21.24
N ILE A 141 8.70 -7.03 21.84
CA ILE A 141 8.05 -8.16 21.14
C ILE A 141 6.95 -7.66 20.21
N GLN A 142 6.11 -6.72 20.66
CA GLN A 142 5.05 -6.12 19.85
C GLN A 142 5.62 -5.40 18.61
N VAL A 143 6.68 -4.62 18.79
CA VAL A 143 7.38 -3.94 17.68
C VAL A 143 7.90 -4.94 16.66
N VAL A 144 8.61 -5.98 17.10
CA VAL A 144 9.13 -7.03 16.21
C VAL A 144 7.99 -7.73 15.46
N HIS A 145 6.89 -8.06 16.14
CA HIS A 145 5.71 -8.66 15.54
C HIS A 145 5.14 -7.79 14.39
N VAL A 146 4.95 -6.49 14.62
CA VAL A 146 4.46 -5.58 13.58
C VAL A 146 5.44 -5.47 12.42
N PHE A 147 6.76 -5.40 12.67
CA PHE A 147 7.78 -5.37 11.62
C PHE A 147 7.70 -6.60 10.70
N ILE A 148 7.50 -7.79 11.26
CA ILE A 148 7.33 -9.03 10.49
C ILE A 148 6.15 -8.88 9.51
N TYR A 149 4.99 -8.41 9.99
CA TYR A 149 3.81 -8.22 9.13
C TYR A 149 4.04 -7.15 8.06
N LEU A 150 4.68 -6.03 8.40
CA LEU A 150 4.97 -4.98 7.42
C LEU A 150 5.92 -5.47 6.32
N THR A 151 6.85 -6.38 6.62
CA THR A 151 7.69 -7.01 5.58
C THR A 151 6.86 -7.90 4.65
N PHE A 152 5.94 -8.70 5.18
CA PHE A 152 5.01 -9.50 4.36
C PHE A 152 4.10 -8.63 3.50
N VAL A 153 3.56 -7.55 4.06
CA VAL A 153 2.75 -6.56 3.32
C VAL A 153 3.53 -5.99 2.14
N LYS A 154 4.77 -5.55 2.35
CA LYS A 154 5.62 -5.02 1.26
C LYS A 154 5.90 -6.05 0.17
N LYS A 155 6.10 -7.32 0.55
CA LYS A 155 6.27 -8.41 -0.41
C LYS A 155 5.03 -8.58 -1.28
N ILE A 156 3.83 -8.61 -0.68
CA ILE A 156 2.57 -8.74 -1.41
C ILE A 156 2.34 -7.56 -2.36
N ILE A 157 2.60 -6.33 -1.90
CA ILE A 157 2.46 -5.13 -2.73
C ILE A 157 3.43 -5.20 -3.93
N LYS A 158 4.67 -5.65 -3.72
CA LYS A 158 5.66 -5.83 -4.79
C LYS A 158 5.21 -6.89 -5.81
N GLU A 159 4.72 -8.03 -5.35
CA GLU A 159 4.18 -9.09 -6.21
C GLU A 159 2.99 -8.61 -7.03
N HIS A 160 2.08 -7.85 -6.39
CA HIS A 160 0.95 -7.22 -7.09
C HIS A 160 1.42 -6.22 -8.16
N GLU A 161 2.40 -5.35 -7.83
CA GLU A 161 2.96 -4.38 -8.78
C GLU A 161 3.55 -5.07 -10.00
N LEU A 162 4.27 -6.17 -9.82
CA LEU A 162 4.82 -6.96 -10.94
C LEU A 162 3.70 -7.56 -11.79
N LYS A 163 2.65 -8.11 -11.14
CA LYS A 163 1.51 -8.73 -11.83
C LYS A 163 0.74 -7.71 -12.67
N ILE A 164 0.41 -6.53 -12.12
CA ILE A 164 -0.33 -5.52 -12.90
C ILE A 164 0.48 -4.99 -14.08
N LYS A 165 1.80 -4.83 -13.92
CA LYS A 165 2.68 -4.41 -15.02
C LYS A 165 2.84 -5.47 -16.12
N SER A 166 2.64 -6.73 -15.82
CA SER A 166 2.64 -7.79 -16.84
C SER A 166 1.32 -7.94 -17.59
N THR A 167 0.23 -7.29 -17.12
CA THR A 167 -1.12 -7.51 -17.65
C THR A 167 -1.73 -6.24 -18.26
N PHE A 168 -1.43 -5.06 -17.68
CA PHE A 168 -2.12 -3.81 -18.02
C PHE A 168 -1.14 -2.75 -18.55
N SER A 169 -1.56 -2.01 -19.58
CA SER A 169 -0.82 -0.86 -20.11
C SER A 169 -1.11 0.45 -19.35
N PHE A 170 -2.14 0.47 -18.51
CA PHE A 170 -2.49 1.57 -17.61
C PHE A 170 -2.71 1.03 -16.19
N ILE A 171 -1.93 1.50 -15.23
CA ILE A 171 -1.89 0.96 -13.87
C ILE A 171 -2.17 2.00 -12.77
N GLU A 172 -2.45 3.26 -13.11
CA GLU A 172 -2.60 4.33 -12.09
C GLU A 172 -3.72 4.02 -11.09
N ASN A 173 -4.86 3.52 -11.57
CA ASN A 173 -6.03 3.27 -10.74
C ASN A 173 -5.95 1.96 -9.94
N ILE A 174 -5.04 1.05 -10.30
CA ILE A 174 -4.93 -0.28 -9.67
C ILE A 174 -3.62 -0.50 -8.91
N ASN A 175 -2.72 0.50 -8.91
CA ASN A 175 -1.48 0.42 -8.16
C ASN A 175 -1.72 0.70 -6.66
N LEU A 176 -0.89 0.09 -5.82
CA LEU A 176 -0.94 0.22 -4.36
C LEU A 176 0.18 1.12 -3.82
N LYS A 177 0.62 2.14 -4.59
CA LYS A 177 1.73 3.02 -4.19
C LYS A 177 1.49 3.72 -2.85
N TRP A 178 0.26 4.17 -2.62
CA TRP A 178 -0.11 4.81 -1.36
C TRP A 178 0.00 3.85 -0.16
N LEU A 179 -0.37 2.56 -0.34
CA LEU A 179 -0.21 1.54 0.71
C LEU A 179 1.26 1.21 0.98
N LYS A 180 2.10 1.21 -0.06
CA LYS A 180 3.55 1.09 0.10
C LYS A 180 4.12 2.26 0.90
N LEU A 181 3.67 3.48 0.61
CA LEU A 181 4.04 4.67 1.40
C LEU A 181 3.59 4.53 2.85
N THR A 182 2.33 4.14 3.08
CA THR A 182 1.79 3.90 4.43
C THR A 182 2.59 2.85 5.18
N ALA A 183 2.91 1.71 4.55
CA ALA A 183 3.73 0.66 5.18
C ALA A 183 5.14 1.18 5.54
N ASN A 184 5.75 2.03 4.70
CA ASN A 184 7.03 2.66 4.98
C ASN A 184 6.95 3.64 6.17
N LEU A 185 5.90 4.48 6.23
CA LEU A 185 5.67 5.40 7.34
C LEU A 185 5.44 4.64 8.65
N MET A 186 4.67 3.55 8.62
CA MET A 186 4.49 2.68 9.78
C MET A 186 5.81 2.05 10.23
N GLN A 187 6.64 1.56 9.31
CA GLN A 187 7.97 1.06 9.69
C GLN A 187 8.85 2.14 10.32
N LEU A 188 8.77 3.38 9.84
CA LEU A 188 9.48 4.50 10.47
C LEU A 188 8.98 4.75 11.89
N ILE A 189 7.66 4.81 12.11
CA ILE A 189 7.07 5.02 13.44
C ILE A 189 7.50 3.91 14.41
N PHE A 190 7.35 2.63 14.00
CA PHE A 190 7.77 1.50 14.84
C PHE A 190 9.29 1.45 15.02
N GLY A 191 10.08 1.92 14.05
CA GLY A 191 11.53 2.11 14.18
C GLY A 191 11.88 3.16 15.23
N LEU A 192 11.15 4.27 15.28
CA LEU A 192 11.31 5.28 16.34
C LEU A 192 10.92 4.74 17.72
N ILE A 193 9.87 3.91 17.80
CA ILE A 193 9.51 3.21 19.06
C ILE A 193 10.65 2.28 19.49
N ALA A 194 11.19 1.47 18.56
CA ALA A 194 12.32 0.59 18.86
C ALA A 194 13.56 1.35 19.36
N ALA A 195 13.89 2.47 18.72
CA ALA A 195 14.98 3.34 19.15
C ALA A 195 14.73 3.93 20.55
N ALA A 196 13.50 4.38 20.82
CA ALA A 196 13.11 4.88 22.13
C ALA A 196 13.24 3.78 23.22
N LEU A 197 12.87 2.53 22.92
CA LEU A 197 13.04 1.41 23.85
C LEU A 197 14.51 1.13 24.18
N ILE A 198 15.41 1.24 23.19
CA ILE A 198 16.86 1.10 23.42
C ILE A 198 17.36 2.22 24.35
N ILE A 199 16.88 3.46 24.14
CA ILE A 199 17.21 4.61 24.98
C ILE A 199 16.68 4.41 26.40
N ALA A 200 15.45 3.89 26.55
CA ALA A 200 14.86 3.56 27.86
C ALA A 200 15.65 2.48 28.59
N SER A 201 16.09 1.44 27.89
CA SER A 201 16.91 0.36 28.50
C SER A 201 18.27 0.86 29.01
N ALA A 202 18.75 1.98 28.48
CA ALA A 202 19.93 2.70 28.98
C ALA A 202 19.63 3.64 30.18
N GLY A 203 18.39 3.61 30.72
CA GLY A 203 17.96 4.44 31.85
C GLY A 203 17.67 5.90 31.53
N LEU A 204 17.57 6.25 30.25
CA LEU A 204 17.24 7.63 29.83
C LEU A 204 15.72 7.84 29.75
N ASN A 205 15.26 9.04 30.11
CA ASN A 205 13.84 9.37 30.12
C ASN A 205 13.31 9.54 28.68
N ILE A 206 12.33 8.70 28.34
CA ILE A 206 11.65 8.72 27.01
C ILE A 206 10.16 9.13 27.11
N GLU A 207 9.74 9.59 28.27
CA GLU A 207 8.33 9.91 28.55
C GLU A 207 7.74 10.89 27.54
N TYR A 208 8.48 11.92 27.16
CA TYR A 208 8.06 12.90 26.15
C TYR A 208 7.76 12.25 24.80
N TYR A 209 8.60 11.30 24.37
CA TYR A 209 8.40 10.61 23.09
C TYR A 209 7.13 9.77 23.10
N PHE A 210 6.89 9.01 24.16
CA PHE A 210 5.70 8.15 24.28
C PHE A 210 4.42 8.94 24.48
N LYS A 211 4.43 10.00 25.28
CA LYS A 211 3.24 10.82 25.55
C LYS A 211 2.95 11.87 24.48
N THR A 212 3.91 12.18 23.59
CA THR A 212 3.77 13.31 22.65
C THR A 212 4.06 12.91 21.21
N VAL A 213 5.28 12.48 20.90
CA VAL A 213 5.72 12.30 19.51
C VAL A 213 5.02 11.12 18.85
N ILE A 214 4.98 9.96 19.51
CA ILE A 214 4.37 8.73 18.97
C ILE A 214 2.87 8.91 18.72
N PRO A 215 2.04 9.37 19.68
CA PRO A 215 0.61 9.58 19.45
C PRO A 215 0.33 10.60 18.36
N LEU A 216 1.13 11.66 18.25
CA LEU A 216 0.99 12.66 17.19
C LEU A 216 1.23 12.04 15.81
N LEU A 217 2.35 11.33 15.62
CA LEU A 217 2.67 10.66 14.36
C LEU A 217 1.63 9.59 14.00
N ALA A 218 1.16 8.83 14.99
CA ALA A 218 0.12 7.83 14.80
C ALA A 218 -1.23 8.46 14.40
N SER A 219 -1.60 9.59 14.99
CA SER A 219 -2.80 10.35 14.62
C SER A 219 -2.73 10.86 13.19
N LEU A 220 -1.60 11.41 12.77
CA LEU A 220 -1.37 11.85 11.39
C LEU A 220 -1.44 10.66 10.40
N ALA A 221 -0.95 9.49 10.80
CA ALA A 221 -1.05 8.28 10.00
C ALA A 221 -2.50 7.79 9.83
N ILE A 222 -3.33 7.87 10.89
CA ILE A 222 -4.78 7.59 10.81
C ILE A 222 -5.48 8.55 9.85
N LEU A 223 -5.18 9.85 9.93
CA LEU A 223 -5.72 10.86 9.01
C LEU A 223 -5.42 10.48 7.56
N GLY A 224 -4.16 10.12 7.27
CA GLY A 224 -3.72 9.67 5.96
C GLY A 224 -4.42 8.39 5.49
N LEU A 225 -4.47 7.37 6.34
CA LEU A 225 -5.16 6.09 6.04
C LEU A 225 -6.64 6.29 5.73
N GLY A 226 -7.34 7.13 6.52
CA GLY A 226 -8.73 7.43 6.31
C GLY A 226 -8.97 8.11 4.96
N TYR A 227 -8.20 9.13 4.64
CA TYR A 227 -8.30 9.85 3.37
C TYR A 227 -8.07 8.94 2.15
N TRP A 228 -6.97 8.19 2.17
CA TRP A 228 -6.62 7.31 1.05
C TRP A 228 -7.52 6.08 0.96
N GLY A 229 -7.92 5.51 2.09
CA GLY A 229 -8.87 4.39 2.14
C GLY A 229 -10.22 4.74 1.51
N PHE A 230 -10.67 5.99 1.67
CA PHE A 230 -11.90 6.50 1.02
C PHE A 230 -11.75 6.70 -0.48
N LYS A 231 -10.58 7.15 -0.93
CA LYS A 231 -10.27 7.38 -2.35
C LYS A 231 -9.87 6.13 -3.10
N GLN A 232 -9.84 4.98 -2.43
CA GLN A 232 -9.37 3.77 -3.05
C GLN A 232 -10.25 3.36 -4.23
N PRO A 233 -9.68 3.27 -5.45
CA PRO A 233 -10.40 2.76 -6.60
C PRO A 233 -10.65 1.26 -6.48
N ILE A 234 -11.64 0.75 -7.18
CA ILE A 234 -11.90 -0.69 -7.28
C ILE A 234 -10.73 -1.32 -8.05
N ILE A 235 -9.92 -2.14 -7.35
CA ILE A 235 -8.70 -2.75 -7.91
C ILE A 235 -9.02 -3.87 -8.89
N PHE A 236 -10.21 -4.47 -8.78
CA PHE A 236 -10.69 -5.49 -9.72
C PHE A 236 -11.54 -4.81 -10.79
N PRO A 237 -11.11 -4.79 -12.06
CA PRO A 237 -12.00 -4.42 -13.16
C PRO A 237 -13.19 -5.38 -13.20
N PRO A 238 -14.38 -4.92 -13.70
CA PRO A 238 -15.49 -5.81 -13.98
C PRO A 238 -14.99 -6.96 -14.88
N GLU A 239 -15.46 -8.13 -14.61
CA GLU A 239 -15.07 -9.42 -15.17
C GLU A 239 -14.62 -9.39 -16.64
N GLU A 240 -13.33 -9.46 -16.87
CA GLU A 240 -12.81 -10.23 -18.00
C GLU A 240 -12.69 -11.69 -17.52
N GLU A 241 -13.35 -12.59 -18.24
CA GLU A 241 -13.58 -13.97 -17.88
C GLU A 241 -12.34 -14.69 -17.38
N LYS A 242 -12.53 -15.45 -16.29
CA LYS A 242 -11.57 -16.40 -15.76
C LYS A 242 -11.21 -17.45 -16.84
N LYS A 243 -10.08 -17.26 -17.49
CA LYS A 243 -9.24 -18.42 -17.83
C LYS A 243 -8.13 -18.47 -16.79
N GLU A 244 -8.18 -19.53 -15.99
CA GLU A 244 -7.21 -19.84 -14.93
C GLU A 244 -5.79 -19.59 -15.43
N SER A 245 -5.10 -18.65 -14.78
CA SER A 245 -3.65 -18.55 -14.91
C SER A 245 -3.04 -19.79 -14.25
N ARG A 246 -2.98 -20.89 -14.99
CA ARG A 246 -2.08 -21.99 -14.65
C ARG A 246 -0.70 -21.40 -14.46
N LYS A 247 -0.09 -21.70 -13.32
CA LYS A 247 1.32 -21.50 -13.01
C LYS A 247 2.12 -21.57 -14.30
N TYR A 248 3.03 -20.63 -14.52
CA TYR A 248 3.99 -20.62 -15.62
C TYR A 248 4.73 -21.97 -15.69
N GLU A 249 4.10 -22.96 -16.27
CA GLU A 249 4.80 -24.08 -16.87
C GLU A 249 5.45 -23.50 -18.13
N TRP A 250 6.73 -23.65 -18.23
CA TRP A 250 7.50 -23.31 -19.42
C TRP A 250 6.72 -23.85 -20.63
N SER A 251 6.04 -22.95 -21.33
CA SER A 251 5.47 -23.32 -22.61
C SER A 251 6.67 -23.68 -23.47
N GLY A 252 6.70 -24.88 -24.02
CA GLY A 252 7.74 -25.34 -24.92
C GLY A 252 7.70 -24.59 -26.27
N LEU A 253 7.71 -23.24 -26.21
CA LEU A 253 7.73 -22.37 -27.36
C LEU A 253 9.12 -22.51 -27.99
N SER A 254 9.19 -23.13 -29.17
CA SER A 254 10.44 -23.21 -29.93
C SER A 254 10.90 -21.81 -30.31
N ASP A 255 12.21 -21.61 -30.41
CA ASP A 255 12.78 -20.32 -30.82
C ASP A 255 12.26 -19.86 -32.19
N GLU A 256 12.01 -20.77 -33.10
CA GLU A 256 11.41 -20.51 -34.41
C GLU A 256 9.99 -19.90 -34.32
N LYS A 257 9.12 -20.50 -33.50
CA LYS A 257 7.77 -19.95 -33.23
C LYS A 257 7.83 -18.63 -32.48
N ALA A 258 8.80 -18.45 -31.60
CA ALA A 258 8.99 -17.18 -30.88
C ALA A 258 9.32 -16.04 -31.83
N GLU A 259 10.18 -16.28 -32.83
CA GLU A 259 10.54 -15.29 -33.86
C GLU A 259 9.38 -15.00 -34.82
N GLU A 260 8.60 -16.02 -35.20
CA GLU A 260 7.36 -15.84 -35.99
C GLU A 260 6.38 -14.91 -35.25
N TYR A 261 6.10 -15.22 -33.98
CA TYR A 261 5.18 -14.43 -33.17
C TYR A 261 5.70 -13.01 -32.92
N LEU A 262 7.01 -12.84 -32.73
CA LEU A 262 7.63 -11.51 -32.59
C LEU A 262 7.47 -10.69 -33.87
N SER A 263 7.64 -11.31 -35.02
CA SER A 263 7.46 -10.65 -36.33
C SER A 263 6.00 -10.24 -36.55
N ARG A 264 5.05 -11.12 -36.23
CA ARG A 264 3.62 -10.84 -36.28
C ARG A 264 3.24 -9.70 -35.35
N LEU A 265 3.71 -9.72 -34.10
CA LEU A 265 3.50 -8.66 -33.12
C LEU A 265 4.00 -7.30 -33.64
N LYS A 266 5.22 -7.23 -34.18
CA LYS A 266 5.79 -6.00 -34.74
C LYS A 266 4.93 -5.43 -35.88
N ILE A 267 4.42 -6.27 -36.77
CA ILE A 267 3.53 -5.87 -37.87
C ILE A 267 2.25 -5.22 -37.32
N ILE A 268 1.60 -5.85 -36.35
CA ILE A 268 0.37 -5.35 -35.72
C ILE A 268 0.64 -4.02 -35.02
N MET A 269 1.73 -3.92 -34.27
CA MET A 269 2.10 -2.69 -33.55
C MET A 269 2.32 -1.51 -34.51
N ILE A 270 2.82 -1.74 -35.71
CA ILE A 270 3.06 -0.68 -36.71
C ILE A 270 1.79 -0.38 -37.51
N ARG A 271 1.07 -1.41 -38.00
CA ARG A 271 -0.08 -1.28 -38.87
C ARG A 271 -1.32 -0.76 -38.15
N ASP A 272 -1.67 -1.44 -37.05
CA ASP A 272 -2.95 -1.23 -36.34
C ASP A 272 -2.82 -0.28 -35.15
N LYS A 273 -1.59 -0.01 -34.70
CA LYS A 273 -1.26 0.88 -33.59
C LYS A 273 -2.10 0.66 -32.31
N PRO A 274 -2.26 -0.60 -31.84
CA PRO A 274 -3.14 -0.88 -30.71
C PRO A 274 -2.71 -0.15 -29.44
N TYR A 275 -1.46 0.29 -29.33
CA TYR A 275 -0.94 1.07 -28.21
C TYR A 275 -1.63 2.42 -28.01
N LEU A 276 -2.32 2.96 -29.05
CA LEU A 276 -3.10 4.20 -28.95
C LEU A 276 -4.36 4.00 -28.11
N GLU A 277 -4.82 2.77 -27.96
CA GLU A 277 -5.90 2.46 -27.02
C GLU A 277 -5.37 2.52 -25.59
N SER A 278 -5.89 3.45 -24.82
CA SER A 278 -5.40 3.72 -23.47
C SER A 278 -5.65 2.58 -22.48
N SER A 279 -6.70 1.78 -22.67
CA SER A 279 -7.10 0.63 -21.85
C SER A 279 -6.57 -0.72 -22.37
N LEU A 280 -5.63 -0.73 -23.31
CA LEU A 280 -5.08 -1.96 -23.89
C LEU A 280 -4.55 -2.92 -22.81
N THR A 281 -4.98 -4.19 -22.86
CA THR A 281 -4.52 -5.27 -22.00
C THR A 281 -3.66 -6.28 -22.78
N LEU A 282 -2.88 -7.08 -22.06
CA LEU A 282 -2.10 -8.17 -22.64
C LEU A 282 -3.02 -9.17 -23.37
N GLN A 283 -4.19 -9.49 -22.79
CA GLN A 283 -5.19 -10.38 -23.40
C GLN A 283 -5.65 -9.84 -24.75
N LYS A 284 -6.07 -8.57 -24.80
CA LYS A 284 -6.56 -7.95 -26.05
C LYS A 284 -5.50 -7.93 -27.15
N LEU A 285 -4.25 -7.61 -26.79
CA LEU A 285 -3.15 -7.64 -27.75
C LEU A 285 -2.84 -9.07 -28.22
N ALA A 286 -2.94 -10.06 -27.33
CA ALA A 286 -2.77 -11.46 -27.64
C ALA A 286 -3.84 -11.95 -28.62
N ASP A 287 -5.11 -11.58 -28.40
CA ASP A 287 -6.22 -11.89 -29.28
C ASP A 287 -6.04 -11.27 -30.68
N MET A 288 -5.59 -10.00 -30.77
CA MET A 288 -5.27 -9.35 -32.04
C MET A 288 -4.14 -10.01 -32.80
N ALA A 289 -3.15 -10.54 -32.09
CA ALA A 289 -1.99 -11.20 -32.68
C ALA A 289 -2.22 -12.71 -32.92
N GLU A 290 -3.37 -13.25 -32.50
CA GLU A 290 -3.67 -14.69 -32.52
C GLU A 290 -2.60 -15.53 -31.80
N ILE A 291 -2.11 -15.00 -30.68
CA ILE A 291 -1.08 -15.62 -29.82
C ILE A 291 -1.71 -15.83 -28.44
N SER A 292 -1.37 -16.93 -27.76
CA SER A 292 -1.83 -17.07 -26.36
C SER A 292 -1.20 -15.95 -25.48
N PRO A 293 -1.95 -15.44 -24.47
CA PRO A 293 -1.41 -14.41 -23.55
C PRO A 293 -0.11 -14.85 -22.86
N GLN A 294 0.02 -16.15 -22.59
CA GLN A 294 1.22 -16.75 -21.99
C GLN A 294 2.43 -16.62 -22.93
N ASN A 295 2.25 -17.00 -24.20
CA ASN A 295 3.31 -16.90 -25.20
C ASN A 295 3.68 -15.43 -25.49
N LEU A 296 2.69 -14.54 -25.60
CA LEU A 296 2.92 -13.11 -25.77
C LEU A 296 3.69 -12.53 -24.58
N SER A 297 3.30 -12.85 -23.36
CA SER A 297 4.01 -12.43 -22.15
C SER A 297 5.44 -12.95 -22.13
N GLN A 298 5.67 -14.20 -22.53
CA GLN A 298 7.01 -14.80 -22.60
C GLN A 298 7.89 -14.08 -23.64
N ILE A 299 7.36 -13.81 -24.82
CA ILE A 299 8.10 -13.09 -25.88
C ILE A 299 8.51 -11.69 -25.40
N ILE A 300 7.59 -10.93 -24.84
CA ILE A 300 7.86 -9.57 -24.35
C ILE A 300 8.90 -9.62 -23.22
N ASN A 301 8.78 -10.56 -22.28
CA ASN A 301 9.68 -10.64 -21.13
C ASN A 301 11.05 -11.19 -21.51
N VAL A 302 11.13 -12.25 -22.32
CA VAL A 302 12.38 -12.95 -22.62
C VAL A 302 13.13 -12.36 -23.82
N LYS A 303 12.44 -12.16 -24.96
CA LYS A 303 13.09 -11.66 -26.18
C LYS A 303 13.30 -10.15 -26.17
N MET A 304 12.41 -9.38 -25.51
CA MET A 304 12.52 -7.92 -25.44
C MET A 304 13.01 -7.40 -24.09
N ASN A 305 13.17 -8.27 -23.10
CA ASN A 305 13.58 -7.93 -21.72
C ASN A 305 12.75 -6.78 -21.11
N GLN A 306 11.44 -6.80 -21.35
CA GLN A 306 10.49 -5.78 -20.90
C GLN A 306 9.25 -6.43 -20.32
N ASN A 307 8.53 -5.76 -19.41
CA ASN A 307 7.16 -6.14 -19.08
C ASN A 307 6.18 -5.48 -20.07
N PHE A 308 4.93 -5.96 -20.11
CA PHE A 308 3.92 -5.46 -21.04
C PHE A 308 3.68 -3.95 -20.91
N PHE A 309 3.64 -3.42 -19.68
CA PHE A 309 3.47 -1.98 -19.43
C PHE A 309 4.61 -1.15 -20.07
N ASP A 310 5.86 -1.53 -19.86
CA ASP A 310 7.01 -0.83 -20.42
C ASP A 310 7.07 -0.98 -21.94
N PHE A 311 6.73 -2.16 -22.48
CA PHE A 311 6.64 -2.43 -23.91
C PHE A 311 5.64 -1.49 -24.60
N ILE A 312 4.42 -1.41 -24.12
CA ILE A 312 3.40 -0.51 -24.71
C ILE A 312 3.81 0.96 -24.58
N ASN A 313 4.32 1.36 -23.41
CA ASN A 313 4.77 2.75 -23.22
C ASN A 313 5.92 3.14 -24.14
N CYS A 314 6.79 2.20 -24.56
CA CYS A 314 7.84 2.47 -25.54
C CYS A 314 7.24 2.96 -26.88
N TYR A 315 6.22 2.29 -27.39
CA TYR A 315 5.52 2.70 -28.61
C TYR A 315 4.77 4.03 -28.43
N ARG A 316 4.08 4.21 -27.31
CA ARG A 316 3.37 5.46 -26.98
C ARG A 316 4.32 6.66 -26.91
N ILE A 317 5.49 6.52 -26.28
CA ILE A 317 6.48 7.60 -26.21
C ILE A 317 7.10 7.86 -27.58
N THR A 318 7.31 6.84 -28.40
CA THR A 318 7.78 7.01 -29.78
C THR A 318 6.76 7.81 -30.62
N GLU A 319 5.47 7.53 -30.47
CA GLU A 319 4.41 8.28 -31.14
C GLU A 319 4.32 9.72 -30.61
N ALA A 320 4.38 9.92 -29.28
CA ALA A 320 4.41 11.25 -28.67
C ALA A 320 5.60 12.10 -29.16
N LYS A 321 6.78 11.51 -29.35
CA LYS A 321 7.93 12.22 -29.94
C LYS A 321 7.65 12.68 -31.36
N LYS A 322 6.99 11.85 -32.19
CA LYS A 322 6.61 12.26 -33.55
C LYS A 322 5.63 13.43 -33.50
N LEU A 323 4.60 13.35 -32.64
CA LEU A 323 3.64 14.45 -32.45
C LEU A 323 4.32 15.73 -31.95
N LEU A 324 5.31 15.65 -31.09
CA LEU A 324 6.06 16.84 -30.61
C LEU A 324 6.87 17.53 -31.69
N ILE A 325 7.33 16.79 -32.72
CA ILE A 325 8.12 17.31 -33.84
C ILE A 325 7.18 17.83 -34.96
N ASP A 326 6.00 17.23 -35.12
CA ASP A 326 5.03 17.62 -36.15
C ASP A 326 4.54 19.08 -35.93
N PRO A 327 4.47 19.92 -36.98
CA PRO A 327 3.95 21.29 -36.87
C PRO A 327 2.57 21.37 -36.21
N ARG A 328 1.67 20.40 -36.44
CA ARG A 328 0.38 20.32 -35.75
C ARG A 328 0.54 20.07 -34.25
N GLY A 329 1.49 19.25 -33.86
CA GLY A 329 1.77 18.95 -32.45
C GLY A 329 2.36 20.15 -31.69
N GLN A 330 2.95 21.12 -32.39
CA GLN A 330 3.39 22.38 -31.76
C GLN A 330 2.22 23.21 -31.23
N LEU A 331 1.04 23.09 -31.83
CA LEU A 331 -0.20 23.75 -31.40
C LEU A 331 -0.94 22.99 -30.29
N LEU A 332 -0.60 21.72 -30.09
CA LEU A 332 -1.25 20.90 -29.08
C LEU A 332 -0.66 21.14 -27.68
N THR A 333 -1.54 21.02 -26.68
CA THR A 333 -1.11 20.97 -25.28
C THR A 333 -0.38 19.64 -24.99
N ILE A 334 0.48 19.63 -23.96
CA ILE A 334 1.13 18.39 -23.51
C ILE A 334 0.10 17.31 -23.12
N LEU A 335 -1.07 17.71 -22.62
CA LEU A 335 -2.15 16.78 -22.31
C LEU A 335 -2.76 16.18 -23.59
N ALA A 336 -3.05 16.97 -24.59
CA ALA A 336 -3.59 16.49 -25.87
C ALA A 336 -2.61 15.52 -26.56
N ILE A 337 -1.32 15.83 -26.56
CA ILE A 337 -0.27 14.91 -27.08
C ILE A 337 -0.26 13.59 -26.30
N ALA A 338 -0.42 13.63 -24.98
CA ALA A 338 -0.50 12.43 -24.16
C ALA A 338 -1.71 11.56 -24.54
N GLU A 339 -2.88 12.16 -24.70
CA GLU A 339 -4.13 11.48 -25.08
C GLU A 339 -4.02 10.89 -26.48
N GLU A 340 -3.54 11.63 -27.47
CA GLU A 340 -3.32 11.14 -28.85
C GLU A 340 -2.30 10.01 -28.91
N ALA A 341 -1.30 10.01 -28.00
CA ALA A 341 -0.33 8.92 -27.89
C ALA A 341 -0.84 7.71 -27.07
N GLY A 342 -2.11 7.73 -26.61
CA GLY A 342 -2.76 6.62 -25.90
C GLY A 342 -2.57 6.60 -24.38
N PHE A 343 -2.14 7.72 -23.75
CA PHE A 343 -2.09 7.82 -22.30
C PHE A 343 -3.41 8.32 -21.69
N ASN A 344 -3.82 7.73 -20.56
CA ASN A 344 -5.03 8.13 -19.83
C ASN A 344 -4.81 9.34 -18.91
N SER A 345 -3.57 9.74 -18.65
CA SER A 345 -3.30 10.85 -17.75
C SER A 345 -1.97 11.53 -18.07
N LYS A 346 -1.90 12.82 -17.77
CA LYS A 346 -0.68 13.62 -17.89
C LYS A 346 0.43 13.12 -16.95
N SER A 347 0.06 12.56 -15.78
CA SER A 347 1.03 12.05 -14.80
C SER A 347 1.72 10.79 -15.30
N SER A 348 0.98 9.81 -15.86
CA SER A 348 1.57 8.60 -16.44
C SER A 348 2.43 8.92 -17.65
N PHE A 349 1.96 9.83 -18.52
CA PHE A 349 2.73 10.32 -19.66
C PHE A 349 4.08 10.92 -19.23
N ASN A 350 4.04 11.92 -18.32
CA ASN A 350 5.25 12.58 -17.85
C ASN A 350 6.25 11.59 -17.21
N ALA A 351 5.75 10.64 -16.41
CA ALA A 351 6.58 9.63 -15.77
C ALA A 351 7.24 8.69 -16.80
N ALA A 352 6.47 8.19 -17.78
CA ALA A 352 6.97 7.32 -18.83
C ALA A 352 7.95 8.07 -19.75
N PHE A 353 7.62 9.30 -20.15
CA PHE A 353 8.45 10.12 -21.01
C PHE A 353 9.81 10.43 -20.37
N LYS A 354 9.79 10.87 -19.10
CA LYS A 354 11.05 11.16 -18.36
C LYS A 354 11.88 9.89 -18.13
N LYS A 355 11.24 8.74 -17.84
CA LYS A 355 11.93 7.45 -17.71
C LYS A 355 12.69 7.07 -18.96
N MET A 356 12.10 7.33 -20.15
CA MET A 356 12.66 6.88 -21.44
C MET A 356 13.57 7.89 -22.12
N THR A 357 13.41 9.18 -21.83
CA THR A 357 14.16 10.25 -22.51
C THR A 357 15.13 11.00 -21.60
N GLY A 358 15.00 10.83 -20.28
CA GLY A 358 15.72 11.62 -19.28
C GLY A 358 15.11 13.01 -19.02
N MET A 359 14.20 13.48 -19.87
CA MET A 359 13.60 14.81 -19.84
C MET A 359 12.09 14.75 -19.65
N THR A 360 11.48 15.82 -19.15
CA THR A 360 10.03 15.97 -19.22
C THR A 360 9.57 16.30 -20.64
N PRO A 361 8.31 16.01 -21.03
CA PRO A 361 7.79 16.38 -22.36
C PRO A 361 7.91 17.87 -22.67
N THR A 362 7.75 18.73 -21.67
CA THR A 362 7.89 20.18 -21.81
C THR A 362 9.33 20.61 -22.08
N GLU A 363 10.29 20.02 -21.36
CA GLU A 363 11.73 20.27 -21.59
C GLU A 363 12.13 19.78 -22.98
N TYR A 364 11.67 18.59 -23.38
CA TYR A 364 11.93 18.02 -24.71
C TYR A 364 11.35 18.91 -25.83
N LYS A 365 10.10 19.40 -25.68
CA LYS A 365 9.48 20.35 -26.64
C LYS A 365 10.28 21.64 -26.76
N LYS A 366 10.78 22.20 -25.64
CA LYS A 366 11.63 23.40 -25.64
C LYS A 366 12.98 23.16 -26.30
N SER A 367 13.61 21.99 -26.08
CA SER A 367 14.90 21.66 -26.71
C SER A 367 14.80 21.58 -28.24
N LEU A 368 13.66 21.13 -28.78
CA LEU A 368 13.41 21.11 -30.21
C LEU A 368 13.29 22.52 -30.81
N LEU A 369 12.63 23.44 -30.09
CA LEU A 369 12.47 24.83 -30.53
C LEU A 369 13.80 25.63 -30.49
N ASN A 370 14.73 25.24 -29.65
CA ASN A 370 16.05 25.88 -29.55
C ASN A 370 17.05 25.33 -30.60
N LEU A 371 16.70 24.26 -31.33
CA LEU A 371 17.48 23.66 -32.38
C LEU A 371 17.00 24.04 -33.79
N SER A 372 15.85 24.67 -33.89
CA SER A 372 15.25 25.23 -35.11
C SER A 372 15.51 26.72 -35.19
#